data_65f9629a886ba44a1ede359149bf00d5
#
_entry.id   65f9629a886ba44a1ede359149bf00d5
#
_cell.length_a   1.000
_cell.length_b   1.000
_cell.length_c   1.000
_cell.angle_alpha   90.00
_cell.angle_beta   90.00
_cell.angle_gamma   90.00
#
_symmetry.space_group_name_H-M   'P 1'
#
loop_
_entity.id
_entity.type
_entity.pdbx_description
1 polymer ?
#
loop_
_entity_poly.entity_id
_entity_poly.type
_entity_poly.pdbx_seq_one_letter_code
_entity_poly.pdbx_strand_id
1 'polypeptide(L)'
;MVFPVIGGDGKPTGYDIDNSLRFNDGDSPKLTKTFGSAGTSVQTFTISFWIKKCLNGKINDICGVTNGLQFQFKADDTLRINFFTPGEDYSDFVTSQLFRDPSAWYHIVLAVDTTQGTEANRKKLYVNGSQVSSFGTQNFPTQNRNLSWNSTAEHQVGYSAQSNNYADIYLSDFNSVDGSALTPSSFGETNDNGVWIPKKYLGSYGDNGFFLEFQGTGTSQNSSGIGADTSGNDNHYAVTNLAATDVTVDTPTNNFCTMNPLI
;
A
#
# COMPACT_ATOMS: atom_id res chain seq x y z
N MET A 1 11.63 43.50 -24.83
CA MET A 1 10.52 42.75 -24.26
C MET A 1 11.14 41.57 -23.52
N VAL A 2 11.19 41.66 -22.18
CA VAL A 2 11.79 40.63 -21.33
C VAL A 2 10.64 39.73 -20.89
N PHE A 3 10.65 38.48 -21.36
CA PHE A 3 9.72 37.49 -20.83
C PHE A 3 10.17 37.12 -19.41
N PRO A 4 9.29 37.14 -18.39
CA PRO A 4 9.64 36.61 -17.11
C PRO A 4 9.90 35.11 -17.28
N VAL A 5 11.10 34.67 -16.97
CA VAL A 5 11.39 33.25 -16.78
C VAL A 5 10.64 32.88 -15.48
N ILE A 6 9.50 32.22 -15.63
CA ILE A 6 8.84 31.54 -14.52
C ILE A 6 9.62 30.24 -14.33
N GLY A 7 10.80 30.36 -13.75
CA GLY A 7 11.57 29.26 -13.20
C GLY A 7 11.14 29.08 -11.76
N GLY A 8 9.94 28.60 -11.56
CA GLY A 8 9.57 27.95 -10.32
C GLY A 8 9.78 26.47 -10.56
N ASP A 9 10.84 25.89 -9.98
CA ASP A 9 10.89 24.46 -9.78
C ASP A 9 9.64 24.11 -8.97
N GLY A 10 8.61 23.62 -9.68
CA GLY A 10 7.33 23.24 -9.04
C GLY A 10 7.48 21.98 -8.16
N LYS A 11 8.65 21.80 -7.56
CA LYS A 11 8.91 20.74 -6.61
C LYS A 11 8.21 21.11 -5.30
N PRO A 12 7.27 20.30 -4.80
CA PRO A 12 6.66 20.55 -3.50
C PRO A 12 7.78 20.63 -2.45
N THR A 13 7.74 21.68 -1.61
CA THR A 13 8.58 21.76 -0.41
C THR A 13 8.03 20.75 0.59
N GLY A 14 8.51 19.52 0.56
CA GLY A 14 8.01 18.44 1.41
C GLY A 14 8.87 17.19 1.29
N TYR A 15 8.40 16.09 1.83
CA TYR A 15 9.03 14.80 1.71
C TYR A 15 8.95 14.29 0.26
N ASP A 16 10.12 14.02 -0.33
CA ASP A 16 10.21 13.46 -1.68
C ASP A 16 10.27 11.93 -1.59
N ILE A 17 9.50 11.27 -2.44
CA ILE A 17 9.60 9.83 -2.68
C ILE A 17 10.48 9.61 -3.90
N ASP A 18 11.65 9.00 -3.71
CA ASP A 18 12.66 8.85 -4.77
C ASP A 18 12.35 7.68 -5.70
N ASN A 19 11.77 6.60 -5.17
CA ASN A 19 11.60 5.36 -5.91
C ASN A 19 10.19 4.77 -5.79
N SER A 20 9.81 4.04 -6.83
CA SER A 20 8.70 3.10 -6.83
C SER A 20 9.13 1.75 -7.36
N LEU A 21 8.39 0.71 -7.03
CA LEU A 21 8.56 -0.63 -7.56
C LEU A 21 7.43 -0.94 -8.52
N ARG A 22 7.78 -1.31 -9.76
CA ARG A 22 6.85 -1.80 -10.76
C ARG A 22 6.67 -3.31 -10.63
N PHE A 23 5.44 -3.73 -10.49
CA PHE A 23 5.03 -5.12 -10.64
C PHE A 23 4.41 -5.30 -12.03
N ASN A 24 4.92 -6.26 -12.82
CA ASN A 24 4.39 -6.62 -14.13
C ASN A 24 3.88 -8.06 -14.03
N ASP A 25 2.58 -8.26 -13.98
CA ASP A 25 1.97 -9.57 -13.73
C ASP A 25 2.41 -10.69 -14.71
N GLY A 26 2.81 -10.31 -15.94
CA GLY A 26 3.36 -11.24 -16.93
C GLY A 26 4.63 -11.97 -16.47
N ASP A 27 5.39 -11.37 -15.56
CA ASP A 27 6.64 -11.92 -15.01
C ASP A 27 6.41 -12.66 -13.68
N SER A 28 5.19 -12.62 -13.14
CA SER A 28 4.83 -13.22 -11.84
C SER A 28 5.67 -12.70 -10.65
N PRO A 29 5.84 -11.38 -10.52
CA PRO A 29 6.68 -10.76 -9.49
C PRO A 29 5.98 -10.75 -8.13
N LYS A 30 6.75 -10.93 -7.07
CA LYS A 30 6.25 -10.77 -5.70
C LYS A 30 7.36 -10.50 -4.70
N LEU A 31 6.98 -9.88 -3.59
CA LEU A 31 7.77 -9.83 -2.36
C LEU A 31 7.07 -10.67 -1.29
N THR A 32 7.83 -11.45 -0.50
CA THR A 32 7.26 -12.30 0.56
C THR A 32 8.05 -12.20 1.86
N LYS A 33 7.34 -12.31 2.99
CA LYS A 33 7.92 -12.33 4.33
C LYS A 33 7.11 -13.25 5.23
N THR A 34 7.78 -14.13 5.94
CA THR A 34 7.22 -14.89 7.07
C THR A 34 7.91 -14.42 8.34
N PHE A 35 7.14 -13.95 9.30
CA PHE A 35 7.67 -13.52 10.59
C PHE A 35 7.88 -14.72 11.51
N GLY A 36 8.90 -14.67 12.36
CA GLY A 36 9.23 -15.74 13.30
C GLY A 36 8.26 -15.84 14.50
N SER A 37 7.56 -14.72 14.80
CA SER A 37 6.55 -14.62 15.87
C SER A 37 5.44 -13.68 15.43
N ALA A 38 4.29 -13.71 16.10
CA ALA A 38 3.29 -12.67 15.95
C ALA A 38 3.87 -11.32 16.42
N GLY A 39 3.43 -10.25 15.75
CA GLY A 39 3.88 -8.88 16.06
C GLY A 39 3.30 -8.34 17.35
N THR A 40 3.50 -7.04 17.57
CA THR A 40 2.97 -6.29 18.71
C THR A 40 1.47 -6.46 18.83
N SER A 41 0.74 -6.46 17.69
CA SER A 41 -0.70 -6.71 17.66
C SER A 41 -1.17 -7.30 16.35
N VAL A 42 -2.01 -8.33 16.42
CA VAL A 42 -2.80 -8.87 15.31
C VAL A 42 -4.22 -8.27 15.25
N GLN A 43 -4.54 -7.35 16.15
CA GLN A 43 -5.83 -6.68 16.27
C GLN A 43 -5.78 -5.22 15.88
N THR A 44 -4.60 -4.59 15.99
CA THR A 44 -4.40 -3.16 15.76
C THR A 44 -3.20 -2.94 14.87
N PHE A 45 -3.41 -2.28 13.70
CA PHE A 45 -2.34 -1.99 12.74
C PHE A 45 -2.78 -0.97 11.70
N THR A 46 -1.80 -0.46 10.96
CA THR A 46 -2.03 0.41 9.78
C THR A 46 -1.22 -0.09 8.60
N ILE A 47 -1.83 -0.12 7.43
CA ILE A 47 -1.16 -0.31 6.14
C ILE A 47 -1.34 0.97 5.34
N SER A 48 -0.25 1.56 4.87
CA SER A 48 -0.26 2.79 4.06
C SER A 48 0.70 2.65 2.89
N PHE A 49 0.27 3.02 1.69
CA PHE A 49 1.10 3.01 0.50
C PHE A 49 0.59 3.99 -0.56
N TRP A 50 1.47 4.39 -1.46
CA TRP A 50 1.12 5.03 -2.70
C TRP A 50 1.07 4.00 -3.82
N ILE A 51 0.06 4.10 -4.68
CA ILE A 51 -0.19 3.13 -5.75
C ILE A 51 -0.64 3.81 -7.04
N LYS A 52 -0.12 3.32 -8.17
CA LYS A 52 -0.60 3.64 -9.51
C LYS A 52 -0.91 2.36 -10.26
N LYS A 53 -2.08 2.28 -10.91
CA LYS A 53 -2.48 1.14 -11.74
C LYS A 53 -1.82 1.24 -13.11
N CYS A 54 -1.47 0.10 -13.73
CA CYS A 54 -1.05 0.08 -15.11
C CYS A 54 -2.24 -0.05 -16.07
N LEU A 55 -3.23 -0.87 -15.70
CA LEU A 55 -4.40 -1.16 -16.55
C LEU A 55 -5.71 -1.14 -15.74
N ASN A 56 -6.80 -0.80 -16.43
CA ASN A 56 -8.16 -0.93 -15.91
C ASN A 56 -8.77 -2.28 -16.30
N GLY A 57 -9.86 -2.67 -15.63
CA GLY A 57 -10.58 -3.88 -15.94
C GLY A 57 -9.89 -5.17 -15.51
N LYS A 58 -8.86 -5.09 -14.65
CA LYS A 58 -8.03 -6.21 -14.22
C LYS A 58 -8.03 -6.37 -12.70
N ILE A 59 -7.98 -7.61 -12.23
CA ILE A 59 -7.71 -7.88 -10.81
C ILE A 59 -6.22 -7.65 -10.55
N ASN A 60 -5.92 -6.83 -9.54
CA ASN A 60 -4.56 -6.56 -9.08
C ASN A 60 -4.50 -6.81 -7.58
N ASP A 61 -3.85 -7.90 -7.15
CA ASP A 61 -3.63 -8.17 -5.74
C ASP A 61 -2.41 -7.37 -5.22
N ILE A 62 -2.70 -6.33 -4.45
CA ILE A 62 -1.71 -5.36 -3.97
C ILE A 62 -0.86 -5.96 -2.87
N CYS A 63 -1.51 -6.52 -1.86
CA CYS A 63 -0.87 -7.24 -0.77
C CYS A 63 -1.84 -8.24 -0.12
N GLY A 64 -1.29 -9.19 0.62
CA GLY A 64 -2.10 -10.18 1.28
C GLY A 64 -1.32 -10.98 2.33
N VAL A 65 -2.05 -11.88 2.99
CA VAL A 65 -1.50 -12.90 3.88
C VAL A 65 -2.14 -14.23 3.51
N THR A 66 -1.36 -15.27 3.44
CA THR A 66 -1.85 -16.61 3.13
C THR A 66 -3.00 -17.01 4.09
N ASN A 67 -4.15 -17.34 3.53
CA ASN A 67 -5.40 -17.64 4.27
C ASN A 67 -5.89 -16.48 5.17
N GLY A 68 -5.65 -15.24 4.77
CA GLY A 68 -5.96 -14.09 5.59
C GLY A 68 -6.38 -12.84 4.79
N LEU A 69 -5.64 -11.76 4.94
CA LEU A 69 -5.88 -10.51 4.21
C LEU A 69 -5.75 -10.70 2.70
N GLN A 70 -6.69 -10.13 1.97
CA GLN A 70 -6.59 -9.85 0.55
C GLN A 70 -6.93 -8.38 0.31
N PHE A 71 -5.98 -7.63 -0.23
CA PHE A 71 -6.12 -6.22 -0.58
C PHE A 71 -5.91 -6.10 -2.08
N GLN A 72 -6.97 -5.74 -2.85
CA GLN A 72 -6.92 -5.81 -4.31
C GLN A 72 -7.76 -4.74 -4.99
N PHE A 73 -7.38 -4.35 -6.20
CA PHE A 73 -8.32 -3.80 -7.16
C PHE A 73 -9.06 -4.95 -7.85
N LYS A 74 -10.38 -4.83 -7.97
CA LYS A 74 -11.21 -5.77 -8.70
C LYS A 74 -11.26 -5.44 -10.19
N ALA A 75 -11.76 -6.38 -11.00
CA ALA A 75 -11.94 -6.16 -12.45
C ALA A 75 -12.97 -5.06 -12.80
N ASP A 76 -13.81 -4.66 -11.85
CA ASP A 76 -14.74 -3.54 -12.00
C ASP A 76 -14.12 -2.19 -11.58
N ASP A 77 -12.80 -2.16 -11.33
CA ASP A 77 -12.00 -1.02 -10.86
C ASP A 77 -12.34 -0.51 -9.46
N THR A 78 -13.11 -1.25 -8.66
CA THR A 78 -13.29 -0.97 -7.25
C THR A 78 -12.11 -1.48 -6.42
N LEU A 79 -11.92 -0.91 -5.23
CA LEU A 79 -10.92 -1.39 -4.27
C LEU A 79 -11.59 -2.29 -3.24
N ARG A 80 -11.02 -3.48 -3.02
CA ARG A 80 -11.50 -4.46 -2.04
C ARG A 80 -10.47 -4.74 -0.97
N ILE A 81 -10.91 -4.78 0.29
CA ILE A 81 -10.14 -5.22 1.44
C ILE A 81 -10.93 -6.29 2.19
N ASN A 82 -10.46 -7.53 2.09
CA ASN A 82 -11.10 -8.68 2.70
C ASN A 82 -10.17 -9.29 3.76
N PHE A 83 -10.70 -9.51 4.96
CA PHE A 83 -10.08 -10.36 5.97
C PHE A 83 -10.86 -11.68 6.04
N PHE A 84 -10.22 -12.72 5.56
CA PHE A 84 -10.72 -14.07 5.62
C PHE A 84 -10.06 -14.83 6.78
N THR A 85 -10.87 -15.55 7.54
CA THR A 85 -10.39 -16.53 8.51
C THR A 85 -11.32 -17.74 8.38
N PRO A 86 -10.78 -18.94 8.14
CA PRO A 86 -11.61 -20.14 8.03
C PRO A 86 -12.52 -20.31 9.26
N GLY A 87 -13.83 -20.46 9.03
CA GLY A 87 -14.82 -20.64 10.10
C GLY A 87 -15.35 -19.36 10.74
N GLU A 88 -14.92 -18.18 10.27
CA GLU A 88 -15.42 -16.87 10.72
C GLU A 88 -16.08 -16.09 9.58
N ASP A 89 -16.86 -15.06 9.94
CA ASP A 89 -17.47 -14.16 8.98
C ASP A 89 -16.43 -13.33 8.21
N TYR A 90 -16.69 -13.12 6.94
CA TYR A 90 -15.87 -12.23 6.12
C TYR A 90 -16.00 -10.79 6.59
N SER A 91 -14.86 -10.13 6.82
CA SER A 91 -14.81 -8.67 6.95
C SER A 91 -14.42 -8.08 5.61
N ASP A 92 -15.38 -7.66 4.80
CA ASP A 92 -15.18 -7.22 3.42
C ASP A 92 -15.59 -5.75 3.23
N PHE A 93 -14.67 -4.95 2.70
CA PHE A 93 -14.94 -3.61 2.20
C PHE A 93 -14.74 -3.61 0.69
N VAL A 94 -15.76 -3.17 -0.06
CA VAL A 94 -15.67 -2.90 -1.50
C VAL A 94 -16.13 -1.47 -1.72
N THR A 95 -15.26 -0.61 -2.23
CA THR A 95 -15.58 0.80 -2.45
C THR A 95 -16.66 0.97 -3.53
N SER A 96 -17.49 2.03 -3.41
CA SER A 96 -18.30 2.49 -4.54
C SER A 96 -17.47 3.33 -5.52
N GLN A 97 -16.34 3.91 -5.04
CA GLN A 97 -15.39 4.64 -5.87
C GLN A 97 -14.71 3.70 -6.85
N LEU A 98 -14.55 4.18 -8.08
CA LEU A 98 -13.82 3.50 -9.15
C LEU A 98 -12.45 4.16 -9.36
N PHE A 99 -11.42 3.33 -9.49
CA PHE A 99 -10.03 3.75 -9.67
C PHE A 99 -9.64 3.52 -11.14
N ARG A 100 -10.00 4.45 -12.03
CA ARG A 100 -9.91 4.29 -13.50
C ARG A 100 -8.85 5.16 -14.16
N ASP A 101 -8.14 5.98 -13.42
CA ASP A 101 -7.05 6.77 -13.97
C ASP A 101 -5.71 6.05 -13.76
N PRO A 102 -5.14 5.44 -14.82
CA PRO A 102 -3.86 4.75 -14.73
C PRO A 102 -2.66 5.72 -14.67
N SER A 103 -2.88 7.03 -14.84
CA SER A 103 -1.83 8.05 -14.68
C SER A 103 -1.77 8.61 -13.26
N ALA A 104 -2.81 8.38 -12.45
CA ALA A 104 -2.90 8.93 -11.10
C ALA A 104 -2.23 8.03 -10.06
N TRP A 105 -1.48 8.66 -9.17
CA TRP A 105 -1.06 8.07 -7.91
C TRP A 105 -2.16 8.26 -6.85
N TYR A 106 -2.50 7.19 -6.17
CA TYR A 106 -3.45 7.18 -5.05
C TYR A 106 -2.71 6.86 -3.77
N HIS A 107 -2.91 7.65 -2.72
CA HIS A 107 -2.50 7.31 -1.37
C HIS A 107 -3.61 6.52 -0.70
N ILE A 108 -3.33 5.30 -0.29
CA ILE A 108 -4.28 4.41 0.39
C ILE A 108 -3.82 4.18 1.82
N VAL A 109 -4.72 4.36 2.78
CA VAL A 109 -4.46 4.03 4.18
C VAL A 109 -5.59 3.16 4.72
N LEU A 110 -5.23 1.99 5.23
CA LEU A 110 -6.12 1.09 5.95
C LEU A 110 -5.72 1.11 7.44
N ALA A 111 -6.59 1.63 8.29
CA ALA A 111 -6.43 1.61 9.74
C ALA A 111 -7.37 0.58 10.36
N VAL A 112 -6.84 -0.31 11.18
CA VAL A 112 -7.57 -1.41 11.81
C VAL A 112 -7.33 -1.39 13.31
N ASP A 113 -8.42 -1.50 14.08
CA ASP A 113 -8.41 -1.73 15.53
C ASP A 113 -9.66 -2.50 15.91
N THR A 114 -9.58 -3.82 15.93
CA THR A 114 -10.71 -4.68 16.24
C THR A 114 -11.14 -4.60 17.71
N THR A 115 -10.37 -3.99 18.60
CA THR A 115 -10.70 -3.84 20.02
C THR A 115 -11.81 -2.83 20.26
N GLN A 116 -12.10 -1.97 19.27
CA GLN A 116 -13.10 -0.91 19.38
C GLN A 116 -14.52 -1.45 19.62
N GLY A 117 -15.19 -0.88 20.61
CA GLY A 117 -16.59 -1.22 20.91
C GLY A 117 -17.55 -0.86 19.78
N THR A 118 -17.33 0.31 19.14
CA THR A 118 -18.10 0.77 17.98
C THR A 118 -17.55 0.11 16.70
N GLU A 119 -18.38 -0.63 16.02
CA GLU A 119 -17.98 -1.43 14.86
C GLU A 119 -17.38 -0.58 13.74
N ALA A 120 -17.94 0.61 13.46
CA ALA A 120 -17.44 1.54 12.45
C ALA A 120 -16.01 2.06 12.73
N ASN A 121 -15.51 1.89 13.96
CA ASN A 121 -14.14 2.26 14.33
C ASN A 121 -13.13 1.12 14.18
N ARG A 122 -13.60 -0.13 13.92
CA ARG A 122 -12.70 -1.30 13.83
C ARG A 122 -11.92 -1.40 12.55
N LYS A 123 -12.43 -0.84 11.45
CA LYS A 123 -11.77 -0.83 10.15
C LYS A 123 -12.13 0.45 9.40
N LYS A 124 -11.14 1.26 9.03
CA LYS A 124 -11.31 2.52 8.29
C LYS A 124 -10.40 2.52 7.08
N LEU A 125 -10.95 2.94 5.96
CA LEU A 125 -10.23 3.11 4.70
C LEU A 125 -10.17 4.59 4.35
N TYR A 126 -9.00 5.03 3.88
CA TYR A 126 -8.81 6.40 3.42
C TYR A 126 -8.15 6.39 2.03
N VAL A 127 -8.53 7.36 1.21
CA VAL A 127 -7.95 7.62 -0.11
C VAL A 127 -7.56 9.09 -0.18
N ASN A 128 -6.32 9.38 -0.51
CA ASN A 128 -5.78 10.74 -0.63
C ASN A 128 -6.16 11.63 0.57
N GLY A 129 -5.94 11.13 1.79
CA GLY A 129 -6.22 11.83 3.03
C GLY A 129 -7.67 11.84 3.50
N SER A 130 -8.63 11.45 2.67
CA SER A 130 -10.07 11.47 2.96
C SER A 130 -10.61 10.10 3.30
N GLN A 131 -11.42 9.99 4.37
CA GLN A 131 -12.06 8.72 4.73
C GLN A 131 -13.10 8.34 3.68
N VAL A 132 -13.04 7.09 3.22
CA VAL A 132 -14.07 6.52 2.34
C VAL A 132 -15.34 6.32 3.15
N SER A 133 -16.45 6.87 2.69
CA SER A 133 -17.76 6.79 3.33
C SER A 133 -18.80 6.02 2.50
N SER A 134 -18.50 5.72 1.23
CA SER A 134 -19.42 5.02 0.33
C SER A 134 -18.82 3.68 -0.11
N PHE A 135 -19.54 2.60 0.21
CA PHE A 135 -19.16 1.23 -0.10
C PHE A 135 -20.29 0.49 -0.78
N GLY A 136 -19.95 -0.35 -1.75
CA GLY A 136 -20.86 -1.35 -2.30
C GLY A 136 -21.05 -2.55 -1.35
N THR A 137 -19.98 -2.88 -0.59
CA THR A 137 -20.01 -3.86 0.51
C THR A 137 -19.22 -3.29 1.67
N GLN A 138 -19.78 -3.37 2.89
CA GLN A 138 -19.12 -2.90 4.10
C GLN A 138 -19.45 -3.83 5.28
N ASN A 139 -18.56 -4.79 5.54
CA ASN A 139 -18.66 -5.70 6.68
C ASN A 139 -17.44 -5.49 7.59
N PHE A 140 -17.70 -5.19 8.83
CA PHE A 140 -16.66 -4.96 9.83
C PHE A 140 -16.24 -6.28 10.50
N PRO A 141 -14.99 -6.38 11.00
CA PRO A 141 -14.61 -7.52 11.83
C PRO A 141 -15.38 -7.51 13.15
N THR A 142 -15.61 -8.67 13.72
CA THR A 142 -16.13 -8.78 15.08
C THR A 142 -15.19 -8.15 16.09
N GLN A 143 -15.71 -7.71 17.25
CA GLN A 143 -14.88 -7.10 18.29
C GLN A 143 -13.85 -8.10 18.81
N ASN A 144 -12.63 -7.62 19.04
CA ASN A 144 -11.47 -8.39 19.52
C ASN A 144 -11.04 -9.54 18.59
N ARG A 145 -11.45 -9.51 17.33
CA ARG A 145 -11.00 -10.50 16.34
C ARG A 145 -9.50 -10.38 16.08
N ASN A 146 -8.79 -11.50 16.18
CA ASN A 146 -7.42 -11.61 15.70
C ASN A 146 -7.43 -11.71 14.16
N LEU A 147 -6.66 -10.88 13.51
CA LEU A 147 -6.51 -10.86 12.06
C LEU A 147 -5.19 -11.50 11.65
N SER A 148 -5.05 -11.80 10.36
CA SER A 148 -3.87 -12.46 9.83
C SER A 148 -2.67 -11.54 9.61
N TRP A 149 -2.87 -10.21 9.49
CA TRP A 149 -1.78 -9.25 9.38
C TRP A 149 -0.97 -9.20 10.68
N ASN A 150 0.35 -9.07 10.58
CA ASN A 150 1.31 -9.19 11.68
C ASN A 150 1.40 -10.58 12.34
N SER A 151 0.82 -11.62 11.74
CA SER A 151 0.91 -13.01 12.21
C SER A 151 2.16 -13.71 11.67
N THR A 152 2.32 -14.99 11.99
CA THR A 152 3.39 -15.86 11.46
C THR A 152 3.06 -16.46 10.09
N ALA A 153 1.93 -16.13 9.49
CA ALA A 153 1.62 -16.55 8.12
C ALA A 153 2.43 -15.74 7.10
N GLU A 154 2.62 -16.28 5.91
CA GLU A 154 3.36 -15.58 4.85
C GLU A 154 2.61 -14.32 4.40
N HIS A 155 3.27 -13.16 4.52
CA HIS A 155 2.85 -11.86 4.01
C HIS A 155 3.36 -11.70 2.58
N GLN A 156 2.56 -11.08 1.72
CA GLN A 156 2.81 -10.97 0.29
C GLN A 156 2.55 -9.54 -0.18
N VAL A 157 3.40 -9.01 -1.08
CA VAL A 157 3.21 -7.72 -1.77
C VAL A 157 3.35 -7.96 -3.27
N GLY A 158 2.43 -7.38 -4.06
CA GLY A 158 2.32 -7.60 -5.51
C GLY A 158 1.65 -8.91 -5.91
N TYR A 159 1.15 -9.68 -4.94
CA TYR A 159 0.57 -11.01 -5.15
C TYR A 159 -0.38 -11.38 -4.00
N SER A 160 -1.32 -12.27 -4.26
CA SER A 160 -2.07 -12.97 -3.22
C SER A 160 -2.20 -14.46 -3.53
N ALA A 161 -1.81 -15.30 -2.57
CA ALA A 161 -1.95 -16.75 -2.66
C ALA A 161 -3.43 -17.21 -2.66
N GLN A 162 -4.35 -16.40 -2.15
CA GLN A 162 -5.79 -16.74 -2.13
C GLN A 162 -6.43 -16.76 -3.51
N SER A 163 -6.07 -15.80 -4.36
CA SER A 163 -6.58 -15.65 -5.73
C SER A 163 -5.61 -16.18 -6.77
N ASN A 164 -4.36 -16.43 -6.39
CA ASN A 164 -3.24 -16.73 -7.28
C ASN A 164 -3.07 -15.69 -8.40
N ASN A 165 -3.31 -14.40 -8.07
CA ASN A 165 -3.16 -13.29 -9.01
C ASN A 165 -1.96 -12.42 -8.63
N TYR A 166 -1.23 -12.01 -9.65
CA TYR A 166 -0.16 -11.04 -9.57
C TYR A 166 -0.69 -9.65 -9.94
N ALA A 167 -0.06 -8.61 -9.39
CA ALA A 167 -0.44 -7.24 -9.68
C ALA A 167 0.28 -6.70 -10.92
N ASP A 168 -0.39 -5.76 -11.61
CA ASP A 168 0.17 -4.91 -12.66
C ASP A 168 0.03 -3.45 -12.21
N ILE A 169 0.96 -3.02 -11.34
CA ILE A 169 0.92 -1.75 -10.59
C ILE A 169 2.31 -1.19 -10.35
N TYR A 170 2.35 0.08 -9.95
CA TYR A 170 3.49 0.69 -9.26
C TYR A 170 3.13 0.89 -7.79
N LEU A 171 4.04 0.56 -6.89
CA LEU A 171 3.94 0.83 -5.45
C LEU A 171 5.09 1.72 -4.99
N SER A 172 4.80 2.60 -4.05
CA SER A 172 5.79 3.48 -3.44
C SER A 172 5.46 3.70 -1.96
N ASP A 173 6.49 3.91 -1.13
CA ASP A 173 6.35 4.18 0.30
C ASP A 173 5.37 3.22 0.99
N PHE A 174 5.64 1.91 0.92
CA PHE A 174 4.79 0.92 1.57
C PHE A 174 5.13 0.82 3.05
N ASN A 175 4.26 1.38 3.89
CA ASN A 175 4.37 1.35 5.35
C ASN A 175 3.40 0.33 5.94
N SER A 176 3.89 -0.50 6.86
CA SER A 176 3.09 -1.32 7.76
C SER A 176 3.45 -0.97 9.19
N VAL A 177 2.50 -0.42 9.93
CA VAL A 177 2.71 -0.08 11.35
C VAL A 177 1.94 -1.07 12.20
N ASP A 178 2.68 -1.82 13.00
CA ASP A 178 2.18 -2.85 13.90
C ASP A 178 1.86 -2.24 15.27
N GLY A 179 0.68 -2.54 15.81
CA GLY A 179 0.23 -2.08 17.12
C GLY A 179 -0.48 -0.71 17.14
N SER A 180 -0.64 -0.02 15.99
CA SER A 180 -1.27 1.30 15.95
C SER A 180 -2.22 1.47 14.77
N ALA A 181 -3.43 1.97 15.04
CA ALA A 181 -4.41 2.39 14.02
C ALA A 181 -4.29 3.89 13.77
N LEU A 182 -3.55 4.28 12.75
CA LEU A 182 -3.17 5.67 12.46
C LEU A 182 -4.10 6.29 11.39
N THR A 183 -4.15 7.62 11.38
CA THR A 183 -4.85 8.39 10.35
C THR A 183 -3.90 8.74 9.19
N PRO A 184 -4.43 9.12 8.01
CA PRO A 184 -3.60 9.48 6.86
C PRO A 184 -2.58 10.59 7.12
N SER A 185 -2.85 11.50 8.08
CA SER A 185 -1.95 12.60 8.45
C SER A 185 -0.60 12.15 9.02
N SER A 186 -0.46 10.85 9.34
CA SER A 186 0.84 10.25 9.69
C SER A 186 1.74 10.02 8.48
N PHE A 187 1.17 9.89 7.27
CA PHE A 187 1.86 9.48 6.04
C PHE A 187 1.71 10.49 4.89
N GLY A 188 0.90 11.52 5.08
CA GLY A 188 0.65 12.56 4.10
C GLY A 188 0.10 13.82 4.74
N GLU A 189 0.07 14.88 3.97
CA GLU A 189 -0.46 16.18 4.38
C GLU A 189 -1.03 16.94 3.17
N THR A 190 -1.85 17.95 3.43
CA THR A 190 -2.33 18.84 2.37
C THR A 190 -1.40 20.04 2.28
N ASN A 191 -0.83 20.30 1.12
CA ASN A 191 0.02 21.45 0.89
C ASN A 191 -0.79 22.76 0.76
N ASP A 192 -0.11 23.90 0.65
CA ASP A 192 -0.73 25.23 0.53
C ASP A 192 -1.64 25.41 -0.69
N ASN A 193 -1.50 24.54 -1.69
CA ASN A 193 -2.34 24.52 -2.89
C ASN A 193 -3.55 23.58 -2.77
N GLY A 194 -3.76 22.96 -1.61
CA GLY A 194 -4.86 22.05 -1.37
C GLY A 194 -4.63 20.63 -1.95
N VAL A 195 -3.40 20.30 -2.35
CA VAL A 195 -3.03 18.99 -2.91
C VAL A 195 -2.54 18.09 -1.77
N TRP A 196 -3.02 16.83 -1.76
CA TRP A 196 -2.54 15.80 -0.84
C TRP A 196 -1.17 15.31 -1.31
N ILE A 197 -0.16 15.44 -0.46
CA ILE A 197 1.25 15.09 -0.74
C ILE A 197 1.80 14.12 0.29
N PRO A 198 2.87 13.35 -0.04
CA PRO A 198 3.52 12.44 0.89
C PRO A 198 4.15 13.16 2.08
N LYS A 199 4.21 12.43 3.20
CA LYS A 199 4.92 12.80 4.42
C LYS A 199 5.58 11.58 5.02
N LYS A 200 6.84 11.70 5.42
CA LYS A 200 7.56 10.58 6.05
C LYS A 200 6.98 10.26 7.42
N TYR A 201 6.65 8.99 7.66
CA TYR A 201 6.28 8.53 8.98
C TYR A 201 7.52 8.47 9.90
N LEU A 202 7.40 9.06 11.09
CA LEU A 202 8.50 9.16 12.06
C LEU A 202 8.20 8.43 13.39
N GLY A 203 7.11 7.70 13.45
CA GLY A 203 6.74 6.92 14.63
C GLY A 203 7.39 5.54 14.68
N SER A 204 7.06 4.76 15.71
CA SER A 204 7.49 3.37 15.84
C SER A 204 6.69 2.48 14.90
N TYR A 205 7.37 1.52 14.27
CA TYR A 205 6.74 0.54 13.38
C TYR A 205 6.22 -0.71 14.12
N GLY A 206 6.55 -0.90 15.43
CA GLY A 206 6.23 -2.13 16.17
C GLY A 206 7.09 -3.31 15.71
N ASP A 207 6.83 -4.53 16.23
CA ASP A 207 7.75 -5.67 16.04
C ASP A 207 7.74 -6.21 14.60
N ASN A 208 6.55 -6.42 14.01
CA ASN A 208 6.39 -6.93 12.65
C ASN A 208 6.09 -5.81 11.63
N GLY A 209 6.17 -4.54 12.04
CA GLY A 209 6.07 -3.41 11.14
C GLY A 209 7.29 -3.27 10.23
N PHE A 210 7.11 -2.60 9.10
CA PHE A 210 8.15 -2.40 8.08
C PHE A 210 7.88 -1.17 7.22
N PHE A 211 8.92 -0.70 6.54
CA PHE A 211 8.85 0.36 5.55
C PHE A 211 9.66 -0.02 4.31
N LEU A 212 8.98 -0.18 3.17
CA LEU A 212 9.60 -0.48 1.89
C LEU A 212 9.65 0.80 1.04
N GLU A 213 10.83 1.41 0.94
CA GLU A 213 11.10 2.60 0.10
C GLU A 213 11.49 2.21 -1.32
N PHE A 214 11.74 0.91 -1.60
CA PHE A 214 12.16 0.36 -2.90
C PHE A 214 13.42 1.01 -3.49
N GLN A 215 14.36 1.40 -2.64
CA GLN A 215 15.64 2.00 -3.06
C GLN A 215 16.69 0.96 -3.44
N GLY A 216 16.59 -0.24 -2.86
CA GLY A 216 17.51 -1.34 -3.14
C GLY A 216 17.32 -1.89 -4.55
N THR A 217 18.40 -2.43 -5.13
CA THR A 217 18.40 -3.03 -6.48
C THR A 217 18.81 -4.49 -6.48
N GLY A 218 19.22 -5.03 -5.33
CA GLY A 218 19.58 -6.43 -5.17
C GLY A 218 18.36 -7.34 -5.07
N THR A 219 18.55 -8.63 -5.32
CA THR A 219 17.50 -9.65 -5.20
C THR A 219 17.59 -10.47 -3.92
N SER A 220 18.60 -10.22 -3.09
CA SER A 220 18.75 -10.87 -1.78
C SER A 220 17.84 -10.24 -0.73
N GLN A 221 17.39 -11.05 0.23
CA GLN A 221 16.57 -10.63 1.36
C GLN A 221 17.45 -9.95 2.45
N ASN A 222 17.86 -8.72 2.18
CA ASN A 222 18.71 -7.92 3.04
C ASN A 222 18.51 -6.41 2.79
N SER A 223 19.27 -5.57 3.48
CA SER A 223 19.17 -4.10 3.42
C SER A 223 19.57 -3.48 2.06
N SER A 224 20.15 -4.24 1.14
CA SER A 224 20.43 -3.78 -0.23
C SER A 224 19.48 -4.34 -1.29
N GLY A 225 18.55 -5.19 -0.88
CA GLY A 225 17.56 -5.80 -1.76
C GLY A 225 16.40 -4.87 -2.12
N ILE A 226 15.70 -5.20 -3.21
CA ILE A 226 14.46 -4.51 -3.63
C ILE A 226 13.40 -4.53 -2.51
N GLY A 227 13.35 -5.63 -1.73
CA GLY A 227 12.46 -5.79 -0.57
C GLY A 227 13.07 -5.32 0.76
N ALA A 228 14.05 -4.39 0.73
CA ALA A 228 14.69 -3.87 1.95
C ALA A 228 13.68 -3.11 2.83
N ASP A 229 13.63 -3.48 4.10
CA ASP A 229 12.93 -2.73 5.13
C ASP A 229 13.86 -1.65 5.70
N THR A 230 13.42 -0.41 5.71
CA THR A 230 14.13 0.77 6.22
C THR A 230 13.51 1.34 7.50
N SER A 231 12.56 0.61 8.10
CA SER A 231 11.94 0.99 9.39
C SER A 231 12.87 0.89 10.59
N GLY A 232 13.96 0.13 10.47
CA GLY A 232 14.89 -0.22 11.55
C GLY A 232 14.61 -1.57 12.20
N ASN A 233 13.59 -2.31 11.76
CA ASN A 233 13.23 -3.63 12.28
C ASN A 233 13.91 -4.81 11.54
N ASP A 234 14.60 -4.54 10.43
CA ASP A 234 15.21 -5.55 9.55
C ASP A 234 14.21 -6.60 9.03
N ASN A 235 12.94 -6.21 8.87
CA ASN A 235 11.87 -7.04 8.33
C ASN A 235 11.93 -7.11 6.80
N HIS A 236 13.11 -7.37 6.23
CA HIS A 236 13.32 -7.44 4.79
C HIS A 236 12.46 -8.54 4.14
N TYR A 237 11.94 -8.23 2.94
CA TYR A 237 11.14 -9.13 2.11
C TYR A 237 12.01 -9.89 1.12
N ALA A 238 11.73 -11.16 0.92
CA ALA A 238 12.32 -11.98 -0.14
C ALA A 238 11.77 -11.54 -1.50
N VAL A 239 12.64 -11.52 -2.50
CA VAL A 239 12.36 -11.03 -3.86
C VAL A 239 12.16 -12.21 -4.80
N THR A 240 11.09 -12.21 -5.58
CA THR A 240 10.83 -13.20 -6.63
C THR A 240 10.49 -12.49 -7.93
N ASN A 241 11.19 -12.81 -9.00
CA ASN A 241 10.97 -12.32 -10.37
C ASN A 241 10.90 -10.78 -10.48
N LEU A 242 11.72 -10.09 -9.68
CA LEU A 242 11.95 -8.64 -9.74
C LEU A 242 13.44 -8.40 -9.96
N ALA A 243 13.77 -7.36 -10.70
CA ALA A 243 15.12 -6.94 -11.02
C ALA A 243 15.32 -5.44 -10.78
N ALA A 244 16.55 -4.96 -10.82
CA ALA A 244 16.86 -3.55 -10.64
C ALA A 244 16.11 -2.62 -11.64
N THR A 245 15.76 -3.13 -12.80
CA THR A 245 14.98 -2.41 -13.83
C THR A 245 13.52 -2.18 -13.47
N ASP A 246 13.00 -2.87 -12.45
CA ASP A 246 11.64 -2.70 -11.93
C ASP A 246 11.57 -1.57 -10.88
N VAL A 247 12.72 -1.14 -10.37
CA VAL A 247 12.81 0.06 -9.53
C VAL A 247 12.83 1.28 -10.45
N THR A 248 11.88 2.20 -10.24
CA THR A 248 11.67 3.35 -11.13
C THR A 248 11.62 4.67 -10.36
N VAL A 249 11.79 5.77 -11.08
CA VAL A 249 11.69 7.15 -10.55
C VAL A 249 10.30 7.76 -10.81
N ASP A 250 9.36 7.01 -11.38
CA ASP A 250 7.96 7.41 -11.49
C ASP A 250 7.30 7.24 -10.10
N THR A 251 7.12 8.33 -9.40
CA THR A 251 6.68 8.38 -8.00
C THR A 251 5.59 9.45 -7.81
N PRO A 252 4.87 9.48 -6.70
CA PRO A 252 3.90 10.54 -6.41
C PRO A 252 4.48 11.97 -6.46
N THR A 253 5.76 12.13 -6.15
CA THR A 253 6.46 13.42 -6.16
C THR A 253 7.20 13.70 -7.46
N ASN A 254 7.28 12.73 -8.36
CA ASN A 254 7.95 12.80 -9.66
C ASN A 254 7.08 12.19 -10.77
N ASN A 255 5.79 12.50 -10.76
CA ASN A 255 4.83 12.01 -11.75
C ASN A 255 4.75 13.00 -12.91
N PHE A 256 5.57 12.80 -13.93
CA PHE A 256 5.51 13.61 -15.15
C PHE A 256 4.28 13.22 -15.97
N CYS A 257 3.59 14.25 -16.48
CA CYS A 257 2.56 14.07 -17.49
C CYS A 257 3.20 13.48 -18.75
N THR A 258 3.19 12.15 -18.85
CA THR A 258 3.55 11.49 -20.11
C THR A 258 2.42 11.73 -21.09
N MET A 259 2.68 12.46 -22.19
CA MET A 259 1.76 12.47 -23.31
C MET A 259 1.66 11.03 -23.80
N ASN A 260 0.54 10.37 -23.48
CA ASN A 260 0.23 9.07 -24.06
C ASN A 260 0.03 9.32 -25.57
N PRO A 261 0.91 8.82 -26.45
CA PRO A 261 0.62 8.89 -27.87
C PRO A 261 -0.61 8.01 -28.07
N LEU A 262 -1.75 8.66 -28.29
CA LEU A 262 -2.95 8.00 -28.78
C LEU A 262 -2.57 7.42 -30.15
N ILE A 263 -2.35 6.12 -30.19
CA ILE A 263 -2.21 5.35 -31.42
C ILE A 263 -3.62 5.01 -31.91
#